data_33ace42d2880e958ddc94249aa66aa61
#
_entry.id   33ace42d2880e958ddc94249aa66aa61
#
_cell.length_a   1.000
_cell.length_b   1.000
_cell.length_c   1.000
_cell.angle_alpha   90.00
_cell.angle_beta   90.00
_cell.angle_gamma   90.00
#
_symmetry.space_group_name_H-M   'P 1'
#
loop_
_entity.id
_entity.type
_entity.pdbx_description
1 polymer ?
#
loop_
_entity_poly.entity_id
_entity_poly.type
_entity_poly.pdbx_seq_one_letter_code
_entity_poly.pdbx_strand_id
1 'polypeptide(L)'
;MNNTFQFLSPIDGDMIHARDGVTTADGLEIDVQFSAPSSHVLTINGISATYAKGIFSGKIRLNQAKNSITVYDYTTAESRQITVYLLPHFAGHYRLSIDDNIWFLRDIYQQQDNYPSLFDNPYLGFLKQVHDTYGTTIHLNLFYETEGFNLSQFPDRFKPEWQANADWLRLSFHARSEFPDRPYQQAGYEQVKHDCDCVKEQILRFAGETVMGPVTTLHWGEATVEGSRALRDAGYIAQLGYFNVDDELPPVSYYLTVEQRRNMKKRFVWHDNQEGITFVRASIVIDKTGLSDIVPFLDNYADKPSGLPPFVDLLVHEQYFYPFYEAYQLDFRERVLTAVKWAADKGYTPAFLGDCLFTDAP
;
A
#
# COMPACT_ATOMS: atom_id res chain seq x y z
N MET A 1 9.69 -10.30 -32.34
CA MET A 1 9.54 -11.75 -32.11
C MET A 1 8.08 -11.97 -31.78
N ASN A 2 7.35 -12.79 -32.55
CA ASN A 2 5.96 -13.11 -32.25
C ASN A 2 5.94 -13.93 -30.96
N ASN A 3 5.37 -13.38 -29.89
CA ASN A 3 5.16 -14.10 -28.65
C ASN A 3 4.23 -15.29 -28.91
N THR A 4 4.75 -16.50 -28.88
CA THR A 4 3.97 -17.71 -29.15
C THR A 4 2.96 -18.01 -28.06
N PHE A 5 3.23 -17.60 -26.81
CA PHE A 5 2.27 -17.64 -25.72
C PHE A 5 2.52 -16.55 -24.66
N GLN A 6 1.48 -16.20 -23.90
CA GLN A 6 1.51 -15.15 -22.88
C GLN A 6 0.73 -15.57 -21.65
N PHE A 7 1.29 -15.35 -20.45
CA PHE A 7 0.55 -15.49 -19.18
C PHE A 7 -0.58 -14.46 -19.10
N LEU A 8 -1.76 -14.91 -18.70
CA LEU A 8 -2.94 -14.09 -18.48
C LEU A 8 -3.22 -13.90 -16.98
N SER A 9 -3.05 -14.97 -16.18
CA SER A 9 -3.22 -14.97 -14.73
C SER A 9 -2.58 -16.25 -14.13
N PRO A 10 -1.75 -16.12 -13.09
CA PRO A 10 -1.11 -14.88 -12.65
C PRO A 10 -0.10 -14.35 -13.68
N ILE A 11 0.32 -13.09 -13.50
CA ILE A 11 1.44 -12.50 -14.25
C ILE A 11 2.69 -12.45 -13.36
N ASP A 12 3.84 -12.13 -13.96
CA ASP A 12 5.09 -11.98 -13.21
C ASP A 12 4.97 -10.92 -12.12
N GLY A 13 5.43 -11.24 -10.91
CA GLY A 13 5.34 -10.35 -9.75
C GLY A 13 3.99 -10.38 -9.02
N ASP A 14 2.98 -11.14 -9.49
CA ASP A 14 1.72 -11.25 -8.75
C ASP A 14 1.94 -11.78 -7.33
N MET A 15 1.34 -11.08 -6.38
CA MET A 15 1.33 -11.45 -4.97
C MET A 15 -0.03 -12.10 -4.65
N ILE A 16 0.02 -13.38 -4.37
CA ILE A 16 -1.13 -14.29 -4.27
C ILE A 16 -1.50 -14.47 -2.80
N HIS A 17 -2.78 -14.43 -2.47
CA HIS A 17 -3.30 -14.55 -1.11
C HIS A 17 -4.45 -15.59 -1.04
N ALA A 18 -4.93 -15.89 0.14
CA ALA A 18 -5.92 -16.95 0.39
C ALA A 18 -7.21 -16.84 -0.45
N ARG A 19 -7.58 -15.63 -0.93
CA ARG A 19 -8.78 -15.45 -1.78
C ARG A 19 -8.55 -15.73 -3.27
N ASP A 20 -7.30 -15.97 -3.70
CA ASP A 20 -6.95 -16.26 -5.09
C ASP A 20 -7.04 -17.74 -5.46
N GLY A 21 -7.32 -18.61 -4.50
CA GLY A 21 -7.34 -20.04 -4.74
C GLY A 21 -8.02 -20.83 -3.62
N VAL A 22 -7.71 -22.11 -3.58
CA VAL A 22 -8.22 -23.04 -2.56
C VAL A 22 -7.09 -23.41 -1.59
N THR A 23 -7.24 -23.05 -0.32
CA THR A 23 -6.29 -23.43 0.72
C THR A 23 -6.37 -24.94 0.94
N THR A 24 -5.23 -25.63 0.93
CA THR A 24 -5.05 -27.05 1.18
C THR A 24 -4.10 -27.27 2.36
N ALA A 25 -3.94 -28.50 2.83
CA ALA A 25 -2.99 -28.82 3.90
C ALA A 25 -1.54 -28.47 3.53
N ASP A 26 -1.21 -28.48 2.23
CA ASP A 26 0.17 -28.34 1.73
C ASP A 26 0.41 -27.03 0.96
N GLY A 27 -0.50 -26.02 1.09
CA GLY A 27 -0.36 -24.74 0.43
C GLY A 27 -1.64 -24.22 -0.22
N LEU A 28 -1.51 -23.29 -1.17
CA LEU A 28 -2.62 -22.69 -1.91
C LEU A 28 -2.66 -23.24 -3.35
N GLU A 29 -3.75 -23.88 -3.74
CA GLU A 29 -4.00 -24.28 -5.13
C GLU A 29 -4.62 -23.12 -5.89
N ILE A 30 -3.99 -22.71 -7.01
CA ILE A 30 -4.44 -21.63 -7.88
C ILE A 30 -4.63 -22.10 -9.32
N ASP A 31 -5.48 -21.39 -10.06
CA ASP A 31 -5.60 -21.55 -11.52
C ASP A 31 -4.56 -20.69 -12.24
N VAL A 32 -3.83 -21.29 -13.17
CA VAL A 32 -2.93 -20.59 -14.09
C VAL A 32 -3.55 -20.56 -15.47
N GLN A 33 -3.59 -19.39 -16.11
CA GLN A 33 -4.18 -19.18 -17.42
C GLN A 33 -3.18 -18.50 -18.35
N PHE A 34 -3.15 -18.93 -19.60
CA PHE A 34 -2.31 -18.33 -20.63
C PHE A 34 -2.90 -18.51 -22.03
N SER A 35 -2.56 -17.58 -22.92
CA SER A 35 -2.93 -17.62 -24.33
C SER A 35 -1.85 -18.30 -25.15
N ALA A 36 -2.26 -19.17 -26.08
CA ALA A 36 -1.41 -19.78 -27.09
C ALA A 36 -2.30 -20.29 -28.26
N PRO A 37 -1.73 -20.62 -29.44
CA PRO A 37 -2.48 -21.31 -30.49
C PRO A 37 -3.04 -22.65 -29.99
N SER A 38 -4.30 -22.95 -30.33
CA SER A 38 -4.99 -24.17 -29.84
C SER A 38 -4.34 -25.49 -30.24
N SER A 39 -3.47 -25.48 -31.26
CA SER A 39 -2.72 -26.64 -31.73
C SER A 39 -1.48 -26.97 -30.88
N HIS A 40 -1.11 -26.11 -29.92
CA HIS A 40 0.08 -26.31 -29.11
C HIS A 40 -0.16 -27.35 -28.00
N VAL A 41 0.92 -28.01 -27.58
CA VAL A 41 0.93 -28.94 -26.47
C VAL A 41 1.76 -28.34 -25.34
N LEU A 42 1.08 -27.95 -24.27
CA LEU A 42 1.66 -27.15 -23.21
C LEU A 42 1.57 -27.83 -21.84
N THR A 43 2.58 -27.58 -21.02
CA THR A 43 2.59 -27.99 -19.60
C THR A 43 2.84 -26.80 -18.69
N ILE A 44 2.31 -26.86 -17.47
CA ILE A 44 2.57 -25.92 -16.37
C ILE A 44 3.27 -26.71 -15.26
N ASN A 45 4.50 -26.36 -14.93
CA ASN A 45 5.33 -27.09 -13.97
C ASN A 45 5.34 -28.62 -14.24
N GLY A 46 5.36 -29.02 -15.52
CA GLY A 46 5.33 -30.41 -15.96
C GLY A 46 3.95 -31.07 -16.01
N ILE A 47 2.88 -30.39 -15.58
CA ILE A 47 1.48 -30.90 -15.64
C ILE A 47 0.84 -30.41 -16.94
N SER A 48 0.17 -31.32 -17.68
CA SER A 48 -0.50 -30.97 -18.94
C SER A 48 -1.56 -29.90 -18.75
N ALA A 49 -1.49 -28.85 -19.58
CA ALA A 49 -2.50 -27.80 -19.60
C ALA A 49 -3.71 -28.19 -20.45
N THR A 50 -4.90 -27.74 -20.08
CA THR A 50 -6.16 -27.99 -20.79
C THR A 50 -6.55 -26.76 -21.59
N TYR A 51 -6.88 -26.95 -22.89
CA TYR A 51 -7.40 -25.87 -23.73
C TYR A 51 -8.92 -25.84 -23.69
N ALA A 52 -9.49 -24.71 -23.34
CA ALA A 52 -10.93 -24.45 -23.37
C ALA A 52 -11.22 -22.97 -23.60
N LYS A 53 -12.27 -22.66 -24.37
CA LYS A 53 -12.75 -21.28 -24.62
C LYS A 53 -11.67 -20.29 -25.04
N GLY A 54 -10.69 -20.73 -25.83
CA GLY A 54 -9.64 -19.85 -26.38
C GLY A 54 -8.41 -19.68 -25.47
N ILE A 55 -8.36 -20.29 -24.31
CA ILE A 55 -7.24 -20.19 -23.36
C ILE A 55 -6.79 -21.58 -22.90
N PHE A 56 -5.52 -21.67 -22.55
CA PHE A 56 -4.99 -22.81 -21.79
C PHE A 56 -5.04 -22.53 -20.30
N SER A 57 -5.34 -23.57 -19.53
CA SER A 57 -5.36 -23.49 -18.07
C SER A 57 -4.86 -24.77 -17.41
N GLY A 58 -4.43 -24.65 -16.17
CA GLY A 58 -4.12 -25.75 -15.30
C GLY A 58 -3.98 -25.27 -13.86
N LYS A 59 -4.00 -26.21 -12.93
CA LYS A 59 -3.88 -25.93 -11.50
C LYS A 59 -2.49 -26.24 -11.01
N ILE A 60 -1.97 -25.37 -10.16
CA ILE A 60 -0.70 -25.57 -9.47
C ILE A 60 -0.86 -25.26 -7.99
N ARG A 61 0.06 -25.76 -7.19
CA ARG A 61 0.13 -25.47 -5.76
C ARG A 61 1.30 -24.57 -5.44
N LEU A 62 1.01 -23.49 -4.72
CA LEU A 62 2.01 -22.58 -4.14
C LEU A 62 2.22 -22.99 -2.69
N ASN A 63 3.46 -23.27 -2.29
CA ASN A 63 3.80 -23.72 -0.94
C ASN A 63 5.06 -23.06 -0.37
N GLN A 64 5.60 -22.08 -1.10
CA GLN A 64 6.75 -21.28 -0.70
C GLN A 64 6.34 -19.80 -0.69
N ALA A 65 7.08 -18.96 0.05
CA ALA A 65 6.90 -17.50 -0.02
C ALA A 65 7.13 -17.00 -1.46
N LYS A 66 8.14 -17.53 -2.15
CA LYS A 66 8.46 -17.24 -3.56
C LYS A 66 8.33 -18.51 -4.39
N ASN A 67 7.53 -18.47 -5.46
CA ASN A 67 7.23 -19.61 -6.32
C ASN A 67 7.53 -19.30 -7.78
N SER A 68 8.07 -20.28 -8.51
CA SER A 68 8.26 -20.21 -9.96
C SER A 68 7.17 -20.97 -10.69
N ILE A 69 6.59 -20.37 -11.71
CA ILE A 69 5.60 -21.01 -12.60
C ILE A 69 6.22 -21.05 -13.99
N THR A 70 6.49 -22.27 -14.46
CA THR A 70 7.09 -22.50 -15.77
C THR A 70 6.08 -23.14 -16.71
N VAL A 71 5.84 -22.49 -17.85
CA VAL A 71 5.09 -23.06 -18.98
C VAL A 71 6.10 -23.53 -20.01
N TYR A 72 6.00 -24.78 -20.44
CA TYR A 72 6.80 -25.36 -21.53
C TYR A 72 5.89 -25.77 -22.69
N ASP A 73 6.25 -25.35 -23.89
CA ASP A 73 5.58 -25.67 -25.15
C ASP A 73 6.34 -26.73 -25.91
N TYR A 74 5.79 -27.95 -25.97
CA TYR A 74 6.38 -29.07 -26.69
C TYR A 74 6.28 -28.90 -28.21
N THR A 75 5.42 -28.01 -28.71
CA THR A 75 5.25 -27.77 -30.15
C THR A 75 6.40 -26.91 -30.69
N THR A 76 6.85 -25.92 -29.93
CA THR A 76 7.90 -24.97 -30.33
C THR A 76 9.23 -25.19 -29.58
N ALA A 77 9.24 -26.04 -28.57
CA ALA A 77 10.34 -26.24 -27.63
C ALA A 77 10.74 -24.95 -26.87
N GLU A 78 9.80 -24.04 -26.68
CA GLU A 78 9.98 -22.80 -25.93
C GLU A 78 9.51 -22.97 -24.47
N SER A 79 10.15 -22.26 -23.54
CA SER A 79 9.68 -22.14 -22.16
C SER A 79 9.61 -20.69 -21.71
N ARG A 80 8.67 -20.40 -20.83
CA ARG A 80 8.55 -19.13 -20.11
C ARG A 80 8.31 -19.38 -18.65
N GLN A 81 8.94 -18.57 -17.83
CA GLN A 81 8.81 -18.61 -16.38
C GLN A 81 8.37 -17.25 -15.86
N ILE A 82 7.51 -17.27 -14.88
CA ILE A 82 7.17 -16.12 -14.03
C ILE A 82 7.46 -16.47 -12.58
N THR A 83 7.68 -15.43 -11.79
CA THR A 83 7.81 -15.54 -10.34
C THR A 83 6.59 -14.90 -9.69
N VAL A 84 5.98 -15.61 -8.74
CA VAL A 84 4.85 -15.12 -7.93
C VAL A 84 5.14 -15.33 -6.44
N TYR A 85 4.48 -14.55 -5.59
CA TYR A 85 4.69 -14.58 -4.15
C TYR A 85 3.41 -15.00 -3.44
N LEU A 86 3.53 -15.84 -2.42
CA LEU A 86 2.39 -16.22 -1.57
C LEU A 86 2.40 -15.38 -0.29
N LEU A 87 1.30 -14.68 -0.05
CA LEU A 87 1.06 -13.84 1.12
C LEU A 87 -0.04 -14.49 2.00
N PRO A 88 0.31 -15.39 2.93
CA PRO A 88 -0.69 -16.14 3.69
C PRO A 88 -1.51 -15.26 4.65
N HIS A 89 -0.97 -14.13 5.09
CA HIS A 89 -1.56 -13.25 6.11
C HIS A 89 -2.05 -11.90 5.55
N PHE A 90 -2.12 -11.73 4.23
CA PHE A 90 -2.48 -10.45 3.63
C PHE A 90 -4.01 -10.19 3.65
N ALA A 91 -4.81 -11.23 3.46
CA ALA A 91 -6.26 -11.09 3.31
C ALA A 91 -6.99 -11.04 4.66
N GLY A 92 -7.99 -10.15 4.76
CA GLY A 92 -8.85 -10.03 5.94
C GLY A 92 -8.42 -8.95 6.94
N HIS A 93 -7.49 -8.08 6.55
CA HIS A 93 -6.97 -7.02 7.41
C HIS A 93 -7.26 -5.62 6.87
N TYR A 94 -7.21 -4.61 7.76
CA TYR A 94 -7.33 -3.20 7.41
C TYR A 94 -6.43 -2.32 8.26
N ARG A 95 -6.15 -1.11 7.77
CA ARG A 95 -5.52 -0.02 8.52
C ARG A 95 -6.09 1.33 8.12
N LEU A 96 -5.84 2.36 8.96
CA LEU A 96 -5.99 3.76 8.59
C LEU A 96 -4.61 4.32 8.21
N SER A 97 -4.47 4.80 6.97
CA SER A 97 -3.27 5.47 6.46
C SER A 97 -3.57 6.95 6.31
N ILE A 98 -2.67 7.80 6.83
CA ILE A 98 -2.88 9.25 6.78
C ILE A 98 -1.67 9.91 6.15
N ASP A 99 -1.90 10.68 5.11
CA ASP A 99 -0.88 11.40 4.37
C ASP A 99 -0.81 12.88 4.80
N ASP A 100 0.21 13.59 4.34
CA ASP A 100 0.44 15.03 4.50
C ASP A 100 0.64 15.51 5.95
N ASN A 101 1.07 14.60 6.84
CA ASN A 101 1.16 14.90 8.26
C ASN A 101 2.35 15.80 8.59
N ILE A 102 2.07 16.96 9.19
CA ILE A 102 3.06 17.89 9.76
C ILE A 102 2.41 18.90 10.72
N TRP A 103 1.14 19.24 10.52
CA TRP A 103 0.51 20.33 11.26
C TRP A 103 0.25 19.98 12.72
N PHE A 104 -0.08 18.73 13.03
CA PHE A 104 -0.21 18.29 14.43
C PHE A 104 1.13 18.36 15.17
N LEU A 105 2.25 18.05 14.49
CA LEU A 105 3.59 18.14 15.07
C LEU A 105 3.97 19.60 15.34
N ARG A 106 3.67 20.50 14.39
CA ARG A 106 3.82 21.95 14.59
C ARG A 106 3.00 22.45 15.77
N ASP A 107 1.73 22.03 15.87
CA ASP A 107 0.84 22.42 16.97
C ASP A 107 1.38 21.92 18.33
N ILE A 108 1.80 20.67 18.43
CA ILE A 108 2.43 20.14 19.65
C ILE A 108 3.69 20.90 20.00
N TYR A 109 4.54 21.23 19.03
CA TYR A 109 5.74 22.04 19.27
C TYR A 109 5.39 23.44 19.82
N GLN A 110 4.41 24.11 19.22
CA GLN A 110 3.98 25.45 19.63
C GLN A 110 3.26 25.45 21.00
N GLN A 111 2.55 24.38 21.32
CA GLN A 111 1.74 24.22 22.53
C GLN A 111 2.36 23.28 23.56
N GLN A 112 3.66 22.96 23.42
CA GLN A 112 4.30 21.92 24.23
C GLN A 112 4.18 22.11 25.75
N ASP A 113 4.08 23.35 26.24
CA ASP A 113 3.88 23.63 27.66
C ASP A 113 2.44 23.36 28.12
N ASN A 114 1.48 23.34 27.20
CA ASN A 114 0.06 23.11 27.43
C ASN A 114 -0.35 21.64 27.19
N TYR A 115 0.49 20.84 26.52
CA TYR A 115 0.22 19.43 26.23
C TYR A 115 1.13 18.52 27.06
N PRO A 116 0.68 18.04 28.24
CA PRO A 116 1.37 16.99 29.01
C PRO A 116 1.58 15.70 28.24
N SER A 117 0.65 15.34 27.34
CA SER A 117 0.64 14.15 26.50
C SER A 117 0.55 14.52 25.01
N LEU A 118 1.05 13.66 24.13
CA LEU A 118 0.82 13.75 22.68
C LEU A 118 -0.68 13.79 22.32
N PHE A 119 -1.48 13.05 23.09
CA PHE A 119 -2.91 12.87 22.84
C PHE A 119 -3.78 14.02 23.39
N ASP A 120 -3.19 15.00 24.05
CA ASP A 120 -3.84 16.30 24.34
C ASP A 120 -3.99 17.15 23.07
N ASN A 121 -3.17 16.88 22.04
CA ASN A 121 -3.40 17.44 20.71
C ASN A 121 -4.72 16.91 20.14
N PRO A 122 -5.64 17.77 19.67
CA PRO A 122 -6.99 17.36 19.25
C PRO A 122 -7.01 16.36 18.09
N TYR A 123 -6.00 16.38 17.21
CA TYR A 123 -5.89 15.46 16.09
C TYR A 123 -5.42 14.08 16.56
N LEU A 124 -4.30 13.98 17.28
CA LEU A 124 -3.83 12.70 17.84
C LEU A 124 -4.81 12.11 18.85
N GLY A 125 -5.48 12.95 19.66
CA GLY A 125 -6.54 12.52 20.58
C GLY A 125 -7.71 11.88 19.86
N PHE A 126 -8.10 12.42 18.68
CA PHE A 126 -9.12 11.79 17.84
C PHE A 126 -8.62 10.44 17.26
N LEU A 127 -7.38 10.36 16.78
CA LEU A 127 -6.82 9.11 16.27
C LEU A 127 -6.73 8.04 17.36
N LYS A 128 -6.36 8.44 18.58
CA LYS A 128 -6.40 7.55 19.73
C LYS A 128 -7.81 7.03 20.03
N GLN A 129 -8.82 7.89 19.95
CA GLN A 129 -10.23 7.49 20.10
C GLN A 129 -10.63 6.44 19.04
N VAL A 130 -10.20 6.60 17.80
CA VAL A 130 -10.43 5.61 16.72
C VAL A 130 -9.78 4.27 17.08
N HIS A 131 -8.53 4.30 17.53
CA HIS A 131 -7.84 3.09 17.99
C HIS A 131 -8.55 2.47 19.19
N ASP A 132 -8.83 3.21 20.24
CA ASP A 132 -9.46 2.71 21.48
C ASP A 132 -10.83 2.07 21.23
N THR A 133 -11.54 2.55 20.18
CA THR A 133 -12.90 2.07 19.82
C THR A 133 -12.87 0.82 18.96
N TYR A 134 -11.95 0.74 17.99
CA TYR A 134 -11.95 -0.30 16.96
C TYR A 134 -10.67 -1.14 16.92
N GLY A 135 -9.67 -0.83 17.76
CA GLY A 135 -8.34 -1.44 17.70
C GLY A 135 -7.53 -1.03 16.44
N THR A 136 -7.99 -0.03 15.70
CA THR A 136 -7.42 0.36 14.39
C THR A 136 -5.93 0.67 14.49
N THR A 137 -5.12 0.04 13.64
CA THR A 137 -3.73 0.44 13.43
C THR A 137 -3.67 1.65 12.52
N ILE A 138 -2.84 2.64 12.87
CA ILE A 138 -2.75 3.94 12.21
C ILE A 138 -1.33 4.19 11.74
N HIS A 139 -1.19 4.63 10.49
CA HIS A 139 0.10 4.92 9.88
C HIS A 139 0.11 6.35 9.35
N LEU A 140 1.01 7.18 9.88
CA LEU A 140 1.15 8.59 9.52
C LEU A 140 2.37 8.77 8.61
N ASN A 141 2.15 9.27 7.39
CA ASN A 141 3.19 9.63 6.44
C ASN A 141 3.51 11.12 6.59
N LEU A 142 4.78 11.43 6.94
CA LEU A 142 5.18 12.75 7.41
C LEU A 142 5.87 13.58 6.33
N PHE A 143 5.56 14.86 6.28
CA PHE A 143 6.43 15.89 5.72
C PHE A 143 7.59 16.22 6.67
N TYR A 144 8.72 16.66 6.11
CA TYR A 144 9.84 17.18 6.91
C TYR A 144 9.56 18.58 7.42
N GLU A 145 8.98 19.45 6.60
CA GLU A 145 8.81 20.88 6.92
C GLU A 145 7.48 21.45 6.40
N THR A 146 7.05 22.52 7.07
CA THR A 146 5.95 23.39 6.69
C THR A 146 6.28 24.81 7.11
N GLU A 147 5.43 25.79 6.79
CA GLU A 147 5.66 27.18 7.17
C GLU A 147 5.90 27.34 8.68
N GLY A 148 7.08 27.90 9.02
CA GLY A 148 7.49 28.19 10.39
C GLY A 148 7.83 26.98 11.26
N PHE A 149 7.93 25.77 10.70
CA PHE A 149 8.25 24.56 11.44
C PHE A 149 8.93 23.50 10.58
N ASN A 150 9.88 22.77 11.16
CA ASN A 150 10.39 21.51 10.62
C ASN A 150 10.59 20.47 11.73
N LEU A 151 10.71 19.20 11.35
CA LEU A 151 10.80 18.08 12.29
C LEU A 151 11.97 18.18 13.28
N SER A 152 13.08 18.87 12.94
CA SER A 152 14.22 19.01 13.85
C SER A 152 13.87 19.84 15.10
N GLN A 153 12.81 20.63 15.06
CA GLN A 153 12.32 21.46 16.17
C GLN A 153 11.40 20.68 17.11
N PHE A 154 10.87 19.51 16.68
CA PHE A 154 9.96 18.73 17.51
C PHE A 154 10.68 18.20 18.76
N PRO A 155 10.10 18.33 19.97
CA PRO A 155 10.78 17.98 21.21
C PRO A 155 10.88 16.46 21.45
N ASP A 156 12.02 16.04 22.01
CA ASP A 156 12.29 14.62 22.30
C ASP A 156 11.53 14.09 23.55
N ARG A 157 10.97 14.97 24.37
CA ARG A 157 10.31 14.59 25.63
C ARG A 157 9.15 13.60 25.46
N PHE A 158 8.54 13.58 24.28
CA PHE A 158 7.43 12.67 23.96
C PHE A 158 7.89 11.31 23.43
N LYS A 159 9.19 11.07 23.27
CA LYS A 159 9.72 9.80 22.76
C LYS A 159 9.22 8.56 23.49
N PRO A 160 9.17 8.54 24.83
CA PRO A 160 8.62 7.40 25.55
C PRO A 160 7.14 7.12 25.23
N GLU A 161 6.36 8.18 25.00
CA GLU A 161 4.93 8.04 24.67
C GLU A 161 4.72 7.53 23.24
N TRP A 162 5.52 8.00 22.27
CA TRP A 162 5.56 7.42 20.92
C TRP A 162 5.84 5.92 20.99
N GLN A 163 6.89 5.53 21.69
CA GLN A 163 7.30 4.13 21.83
C GLN A 163 6.25 3.25 22.54
N ALA A 164 5.57 3.79 23.53
CA ALA A 164 4.51 3.10 24.26
C ALA A 164 3.26 2.82 23.40
N ASN A 165 3.12 3.50 22.25
CA ASN A 165 2.00 3.34 21.32
C ASN A 165 2.42 2.76 19.96
N ALA A 166 3.65 2.21 19.85
CA ALA A 166 4.17 1.67 18.60
C ALA A 166 3.44 0.41 18.09
N ASP A 167 2.64 -0.22 18.91
CA ASP A 167 1.82 -1.38 18.56
C ASP A 167 0.59 -1.02 17.68
N TRP A 168 0.19 0.25 17.69
CA TRP A 168 -0.93 0.71 16.87
C TRP A 168 -0.66 1.98 16.05
N LEU A 169 0.45 2.71 16.32
CA LEU A 169 0.79 3.97 15.65
C LEU A 169 2.19 3.90 15.05
N ARG A 170 2.31 4.11 13.74
CA ARG A 170 3.58 4.11 12.99
C ARG A 170 3.75 5.41 12.21
N LEU A 171 5.01 5.79 12.02
CA LEU A 171 5.43 6.97 11.27
C LEU A 171 6.31 6.56 10.11
N SER A 172 6.17 7.24 8.96
CA SER A 172 7.06 7.06 7.81
C SER A 172 7.22 8.36 7.01
N PHE A 173 8.09 8.32 6.02
CA PHE A 173 8.34 9.41 5.09
C PHE A 173 7.16 9.61 4.14
N HIS A 174 6.80 10.87 3.83
CA HIS A 174 5.87 11.25 2.79
C HIS A 174 6.52 12.11 1.72
N ALA A 175 7.03 13.25 2.13
CA ALA A 175 7.81 14.16 1.31
C ALA A 175 8.62 15.14 2.18
N ARG A 176 9.39 16.03 1.50
CA ARG A 176 10.04 17.14 2.19
C ARG A 176 9.01 18.16 2.69
N SER A 177 8.07 18.53 1.83
CA SER A 177 7.02 19.53 2.11
C SER A 177 5.85 19.36 1.15
N GLU A 178 4.73 20.07 1.42
CA GLU A 178 3.54 20.13 0.58
C GLU A 178 3.88 20.62 -0.85
N PHE A 179 4.70 21.66 -0.95
CA PHE A 179 5.05 22.32 -2.21
C PHE A 179 6.53 22.14 -2.54
N PRO A 180 6.90 22.13 -3.85
CA PRO A 180 6.04 22.24 -5.02
C PRO A 180 5.14 21.02 -5.22
N ASP A 181 4.04 21.16 -5.97
CA ASP A 181 3.23 20.04 -6.41
C ASP A 181 4.07 18.98 -7.13
N ARG A 182 3.79 17.70 -6.86
CA ARG A 182 4.45 16.54 -7.48
C ARG A 182 5.97 16.57 -7.42
N PRO A 183 6.55 16.74 -6.21
CA PRO A 183 7.99 17.01 -6.07
C PRO A 183 8.87 15.88 -6.62
N TYR A 184 8.34 14.65 -6.71
CA TYR A 184 9.12 13.47 -7.08
C TYR A 184 8.79 12.91 -8.46
N GLN A 185 7.88 13.52 -9.22
CA GLN A 185 7.49 13.06 -10.55
C GLN A 185 8.69 12.90 -11.51
N GLN A 186 9.72 13.75 -11.37
CA GLN A 186 10.94 13.70 -12.15
C GLN A 186 12.22 13.68 -11.29
N ALA A 187 12.07 13.44 -9.98
CA ALA A 187 13.19 13.43 -9.07
C ALA A 187 14.09 12.20 -9.30
N GLY A 188 15.39 12.42 -9.24
CA GLY A 188 16.37 11.34 -9.25
C GLY A 188 16.55 10.69 -7.87
N TYR A 189 17.36 9.64 -7.84
CA TYR A 189 17.67 8.86 -6.64
C TYR A 189 18.13 9.74 -5.45
N GLU A 190 19.12 10.61 -5.67
CA GLU A 190 19.76 11.40 -4.61
C GLU A 190 18.79 12.37 -3.93
N GLN A 191 17.86 12.98 -4.70
CA GLN A 191 16.87 13.89 -4.13
C GLN A 191 15.90 13.14 -3.21
N VAL A 192 15.31 12.05 -3.70
CA VAL A 192 14.35 11.25 -2.90
C VAL A 192 15.04 10.66 -1.67
N LYS A 193 16.28 10.16 -1.84
CA LYS A 193 17.08 9.62 -0.74
C LYS A 193 17.35 10.66 0.34
N HIS A 194 17.79 11.86 -0.05
CA HIS A 194 18.08 12.96 0.88
C HIS A 194 16.83 13.37 1.67
N ASP A 195 15.70 13.60 0.99
CA ASP A 195 14.46 14.02 1.64
C ASP A 195 13.92 12.93 2.58
N CYS A 196 14.02 11.68 2.17
CA CYS A 196 13.66 10.52 2.97
C CYS A 196 14.53 10.41 4.24
N ASP A 197 15.85 10.53 4.09
CA ASP A 197 16.79 10.47 5.22
C ASP A 197 16.52 11.59 6.23
N CYS A 198 16.24 12.83 5.78
CA CYS A 198 15.87 13.95 6.66
C CYS A 198 14.67 13.59 7.57
N VAL A 199 13.60 13.00 7.02
CA VAL A 199 12.43 12.61 7.82
C VAL A 199 12.76 11.44 8.75
N LYS A 200 13.43 10.40 8.24
CA LYS A 200 13.78 9.21 9.02
C LYS A 200 14.68 9.52 10.21
N GLU A 201 15.70 10.37 10.02
CA GLU A 201 16.57 10.82 11.10
C GLU A 201 15.78 11.49 12.23
N GLN A 202 14.80 12.33 11.88
CA GLN A 202 13.98 12.99 12.89
C GLN A 202 13.02 12.03 13.58
N ILE A 203 12.37 11.11 12.87
CA ILE A 203 11.54 10.08 13.50
C ILE A 203 12.38 9.27 14.51
N LEU A 204 13.59 8.84 14.13
CA LEU A 204 14.50 8.12 15.02
C LEU A 204 14.86 8.95 16.27
N ARG A 205 15.05 10.25 16.11
CA ARG A 205 15.37 11.16 17.19
C ARG A 205 14.21 11.30 18.17
N PHE A 206 13.03 11.75 17.69
CA PHE A 206 11.92 12.15 18.57
C PHE A 206 10.93 11.00 18.91
N ALA A 207 10.86 9.93 18.11
CA ALA A 207 9.93 8.83 18.33
C ALA A 207 10.63 7.47 18.55
N GLY A 208 11.75 7.22 17.87
CA GLY A 208 12.52 5.98 17.99
C GLY A 208 12.21 4.96 16.89
N GLU A 209 13.05 3.93 16.79
CA GLU A 209 12.99 2.93 15.72
C GLU A 209 11.69 2.11 15.73
N THR A 210 11.17 1.76 16.91
CA THR A 210 9.95 0.94 17.06
C THR A 210 8.71 1.58 16.44
N VAL A 211 8.70 2.91 16.26
CA VAL A 211 7.58 3.66 15.68
C VAL A 211 7.72 3.78 14.15
N MET A 212 8.90 3.50 13.59
CA MET A 212 9.09 3.58 12.15
C MET A 212 8.31 2.50 11.42
N GLY A 213 7.47 2.92 10.45
CA GLY A 213 6.76 2.02 9.56
C GLY A 213 7.62 1.61 8.36
N PRO A 214 7.57 0.34 7.93
CA PRO A 214 8.35 -0.13 6.77
C PRO A 214 7.66 0.12 5.43
N VAL A 215 6.53 0.83 5.41
CA VAL A 215 5.74 1.14 4.21
C VAL A 215 5.60 2.65 4.10
N THR A 216 5.59 3.20 2.90
CA THR A 216 5.40 4.63 2.67
C THR A 216 4.39 4.90 1.57
N THR A 217 3.70 6.04 1.66
CA THR A 217 3.00 6.68 0.55
C THR A 217 3.80 7.92 0.18
N LEU A 218 4.39 7.95 -1.00
CA LEU A 218 5.09 9.14 -1.48
C LEU A 218 4.07 10.19 -1.91
N HIS A 219 4.35 11.46 -1.60
CA HIS A 219 3.44 12.55 -1.92
C HIS A 219 3.05 12.56 -3.41
N TRP A 220 1.76 12.66 -3.70
CA TRP A 220 1.14 12.43 -5.00
C TRP A 220 1.23 11.00 -5.53
N GLY A 221 1.86 10.05 -4.83
CA GLY A 221 2.06 8.68 -5.33
C GLY A 221 2.79 8.63 -6.67
N GLU A 222 3.69 9.57 -6.93
CA GLU A 222 4.48 9.66 -8.16
C GLU A 222 5.97 9.63 -7.85
N ALA A 223 6.69 8.76 -8.53
CA ALA A 223 8.15 8.71 -8.51
C ALA A 223 8.68 8.13 -9.82
N THR A 224 9.90 8.51 -10.15
CA THR A 224 10.70 7.79 -11.15
C THR A 224 11.10 6.41 -10.62
N VAL A 225 11.62 5.55 -11.49
CA VAL A 225 12.23 4.27 -11.06
C VAL A 225 13.34 4.52 -10.04
N GLU A 226 14.19 5.51 -10.30
CA GLU A 226 15.29 5.90 -9.43
C GLU A 226 14.81 6.40 -8.06
N GLY A 227 13.74 7.21 -8.04
CA GLY A 227 13.11 7.66 -6.79
C GLY A 227 12.53 6.50 -5.99
N SER A 228 11.87 5.56 -6.64
CA SER A 228 11.34 4.35 -6.01
C SER A 228 12.45 3.42 -5.48
N ARG A 229 13.59 3.32 -6.20
CA ARG A 229 14.79 2.60 -5.73
C ARG A 229 15.35 3.26 -4.46
N ALA A 230 15.39 4.59 -4.39
CA ALA A 230 15.86 5.31 -3.21
C ALA A 230 15.03 4.95 -1.96
N LEU A 231 13.71 4.84 -2.10
CA LEU A 231 12.83 4.41 -1.00
C LEU A 231 13.09 2.95 -0.59
N ARG A 232 13.22 2.04 -1.57
CA ARG A 232 13.59 0.63 -1.31
C ARG A 232 14.91 0.54 -0.54
N ASP A 233 15.94 1.24 -1.01
CA ASP A 233 17.28 1.24 -0.40
C ASP A 233 17.32 1.95 0.96
N ALA A 234 16.34 2.83 1.23
CA ALA A 234 16.07 3.38 2.54
C ALA A 234 15.36 2.40 3.50
N GLY A 235 15.01 1.19 3.03
CA GLY A 235 14.39 0.13 3.84
C GLY A 235 12.86 0.07 3.77
N TYR A 236 12.22 0.78 2.85
CA TYR A 236 10.78 0.62 2.65
C TYR A 236 10.49 -0.64 1.82
N ILE A 237 9.74 -1.57 2.41
CA ILE A 237 9.37 -2.85 1.78
C ILE A 237 8.20 -2.72 0.80
N ALA A 238 7.41 -1.63 0.91
CA ALA A 238 6.33 -1.36 -0.03
C ALA A 238 6.06 0.15 -0.18
N GLN A 239 5.57 0.52 -1.36
CA GLN A 239 5.14 1.86 -1.74
C GLN A 239 3.63 1.84 -2.05
N LEU A 240 2.89 2.71 -1.37
CA LEU A 240 1.44 2.78 -1.49
C LEU A 240 1.02 3.82 -2.51
N GLY A 241 -0.01 3.52 -3.30
CA GLY A 241 -0.59 4.45 -4.28
C GLY A 241 -2.05 4.14 -4.58
N TYR A 242 -2.68 4.97 -5.39
CA TYR A 242 -4.06 4.76 -5.83
C TYR A 242 -4.16 4.00 -7.16
N PHE A 243 -3.12 4.07 -7.98
CA PHE A 243 -2.97 3.38 -9.28
C PHE A 243 -4.14 3.65 -10.23
N ASN A 244 -4.39 4.93 -10.49
CA ASN A 244 -5.41 5.35 -11.44
C ASN A 244 -5.04 4.90 -12.86
N VAL A 245 -6.02 4.43 -13.64
CA VAL A 245 -5.84 4.04 -15.05
C VAL A 245 -6.51 5.01 -16.02
N ASP A 246 -7.28 5.96 -15.48
CA ASP A 246 -7.99 6.94 -16.29
C ASP A 246 -7.03 8.07 -16.68
N ASP A 247 -6.92 8.36 -17.97
CA ASP A 247 -5.95 9.34 -18.52
C ASP A 247 -6.31 10.79 -18.16
N GLU A 248 -7.51 11.04 -17.61
CA GLU A 248 -8.00 12.38 -17.25
C GLU A 248 -7.41 12.92 -15.92
N LEU A 249 -6.87 12.05 -15.08
CA LEU A 249 -6.25 12.43 -13.82
C LEU A 249 -4.75 12.11 -13.85
N PRO A 250 -3.92 12.95 -13.18
CA PRO A 250 -2.51 12.61 -13.03
C PRO A 250 -2.38 11.18 -12.48
N PRO A 251 -1.52 10.36 -13.05
CA PRO A 251 -1.37 8.99 -12.59
C PRO A 251 -0.70 8.97 -11.21
N VAL A 252 -1.49 8.87 -10.15
CA VAL A 252 -1.02 8.62 -8.77
C VAL A 252 -0.54 7.16 -8.69
N SER A 253 0.56 6.84 -9.39
CA SER A 253 0.87 5.45 -9.76
C SER A 253 2.36 5.17 -9.92
N TYR A 254 3.21 5.99 -9.33
CA TYR A 254 4.66 5.85 -9.45
C TYR A 254 5.08 5.77 -10.93
N TYR A 255 6.00 4.86 -11.27
CA TYR A 255 6.46 4.63 -12.65
C TYR A 255 5.67 3.54 -13.39
N LEU A 256 4.62 2.96 -12.79
CA LEU A 256 3.92 1.82 -13.36
C LEU A 256 3.22 2.15 -14.68
N THR A 257 3.37 1.26 -15.65
CA THR A 257 2.67 1.32 -16.94
C THR A 257 1.16 1.16 -16.76
N VAL A 258 0.37 1.55 -17.76
CA VAL A 258 -1.10 1.38 -17.76
C VAL A 258 -1.50 -0.09 -17.54
N GLU A 259 -0.75 -1.05 -18.09
CA GLU A 259 -1.03 -2.48 -17.93
C GLU A 259 -0.78 -2.94 -16.50
N GLN A 260 0.33 -2.54 -15.89
CA GLN A 260 0.64 -2.82 -14.48
C GLN A 260 -0.38 -2.18 -13.54
N ARG A 261 -0.81 -0.94 -13.81
CA ARG A 261 -1.88 -0.27 -13.06
C ARG A 261 -3.23 -1.00 -13.16
N ARG A 262 -3.58 -1.53 -14.34
CA ARG A 262 -4.77 -2.38 -14.51
C ARG A 262 -4.67 -3.66 -13.69
N ASN A 263 -3.47 -4.25 -13.59
CA ASN A 263 -3.24 -5.39 -12.71
C ASN A 263 -3.41 -5.01 -11.23
N MET A 264 -2.85 -3.88 -10.81
CA MET A 264 -3.04 -3.34 -9.45
C MET A 264 -4.52 -3.14 -9.09
N LYS A 265 -5.36 -2.70 -10.02
CA LYS A 265 -6.82 -2.59 -9.80
C LYS A 265 -7.50 -3.92 -9.51
N LYS A 266 -6.93 -5.04 -9.96
CA LYS A 266 -7.46 -6.39 -9.73
C LYS A 266 -6.86 -7.04 -8.50
N ARG A 267 -5.54 -6.89 -8.30
CA ARG A 267 -4.77 -7.63 -7.31
C ARG A 267 -4.56 -6.90 -5.99
N PHE A 268 -4.64 -5.57 -5.97
CA PHE A 268 -4.35 -4.69 -4.85
C PHE A 268 -2.88 -4.67 -4.40
N VAL A 269 -2.10 -5.67 -4.75
CA VAL A 269 -0.68 -5.78 -4.42
C VAL A 269 0.08 -6.45 -5.56
N TRP A 270 1.29 -5.96 -5.86
CA TRP A 270 2.13 -6.47 -6.93
C TRP A 270 3.60 -6.16 -6.64
N HIS A 271 4.50 -7.07 -7.00
CA HIS A 271 5.94 -6.91 -6.83
C HIS A 271 6.62 -6.79 -8.20
N ASP A 272 7.38 -5.71 -8.39
CA ASP A 272 8.24 -5.57 -9.55
C ASP A 272 9.50 -6.42 -9.35
N ASN A 273 9.53 -7.59 -9.97
CA ASN A 273 10.67 -8.51 -9.88
C ASN A 273 11.97 -7.92 -10.45
N GLN A 274 11.88 -6.97 -11.39
CA GLN A 274 13.04 -6.35 -12.00
C GLN A 274 13.67 -5.34 -11.04
N GLU A 275 12.84 -4.56 -10.35
CA GLU A 275 13.28 -3.49 -9.48
C GLU A 275 13.33 -3.89 -7.99
N GLY A 276 12.74 -5.03 -7.61
CA GLY A 276 12.64 -5.46 -6.22
C GLY A 276 11.76 -4.52 -5.38
N ILE A 277 10.68 -3.99 -5.96
CA ILE A 277 9.81 -3.00 -5.33
C ILE A 277 8.38 -3.54 -5.27
N THR A 278 7.79 -3.50 -4.08
CA THR A 278 6.37 -3.87 -3.90
C THR A 278 5.48 -2.64 -3.93
N PHE A 279 4.36 -2.75 -4.63
CA PHE A 279 3.32 -1.73 -4.67
C PHE A 279 2.04 -2.25 -4.04
N VAL A 280 1.36 -1.40 -3.27
CA VAL A 280 0.08 -1.71 -2.64
C VAL A 280 -0.93 -0.61 -2.93
N ARG A 281 -2.17 -0.99 -3.24
CA ARG A 281 -3.23 -0.07 -3.62
C ARG A 281 -4.06 0.33 -2.41
N ALA A 282 -4.24 1.66 -2.21
CA ALA A 282 -5.27 2.20 -1.32
C ALA A 282 -6.68 1.79 -1.77
N SER A 283 -7.54 1.43 -0.83
CA SER A 283 -8.91 1.00 -1.14
C SER A 283 -9.84 2.17 -1.38
N ILE A 284 -9.66 3.26 -0.65
CA ILE A 284 -10.45 4.49 -0.73
C ILE A 284 -9.59 5.68 -0.32
N VAL A 285 -9.90 6.85 -0.86
CA VAL A 285 -9.43 8.14 -0.34
C VAL A 285 -10.63 8.82 0.32
N ILE A 286 -10.65 8.79 1.65
CA ILE A 286 -11.82 9.12 2.48
C ILE A 286 -12.23 10.58 2.31
N ASP A 287 -11.28 11.51 2.34
CA ASP A 287 -11.53 12.95 2.19
C ASP A 287 -11.97 13.34 0.77
N LYS A 288 -11.72 12.51 -0.23
CA LYS A 288 -12.22 12.71 -1.61
C LYS A 288 -13.58 12.05 -1.87
N THR A 289 -14.15 11.37 -0.85
CA THR A 289 -15.43 10.65 -0.94
C THR A 289 -16.43 11.30 0.00
N GLY A 290 -17.62 11.68 -0.50
CA GLY A 290 -18.68 12.26 0.35
C GLY A 290 -19.08 11.31 1.48
N LEU A 291 -19.45 11.84 2.65
CA LEU A 291 -19.80 11.02 3.83
C LEU A 291 -20.85 9.94 3.49
N SER A 292 -21.90 10.31 2.74
CA SER A 292 -22.97 9.38 2.30
C SER A 292 -22.48 8.33 1.29
N ASP A 293 -21.36 8.57 0.62
CA ASP A 293 -20.86 7.75 -0.49
C ASP A 293 -19.79 6.76 -0.05
N ILE A 294 -19.22 6.89 1.17
CA ILE A 294 -18.15 6.03 1.67
C ILE A 294 -18.57 4.56 1.69
N VAL A 295 -19.70 4.24 2.33
CA VAL A 295 -20.20 2.87 2.43
C VAL A 295 -20.58 2.32 1.05
N PRO A 296 -21.39 3.03 0.22
CA PRO A 296 -21.67 2.58 -1.15
C PRO A 296 -20.40 2.34 -1.99
N PHE A 297 -19.40 3.23 -1.89
CA PHE A 297 -18.14 3.09 -2.62
C PHE A 297 -17.39 1.80 -2.24
N LEU A 298 -17.30 1.53 -0.93
CA LEU A 298 -16.62 0.33 -0.42
C LEU A 298 -17.42 -0.95 -0.69
N ASP A 299 -18.74 -0.92 -0.57
CA ASP A 299 -19.60 -2.07 -0.90
C ASP A 299 -19.56 -2.42 -2.39
N ASN A 300 -19.42 -1.44 -3.28
CA ASN A 300 -19.31 -1.66 -4.72
C ASN A 300 -18.10 -2.53 -5.13
N TYR A 301 -17.12 -2.74 -4.24
CA TYR A 301 -16.06 -3.73 -4.49
C TYR A 301 -16.61 -5.16 -4.57
N ALA A 302 -17.65 -5.51 -3.82
CA ALA A 302 -18.23 -6.86 -3.85
C ALA A 302 -18.78 -7.23 -5.23
N ASP A 303 -19.24 -6.25 -6.01
CA ASP A 303 -19.80 -6.43 -7.35
C ASP A 303 -18.73 -6.49 -8.45
N LYS A 304 -17.46 -6.23 -8.12
CA LYS A 304 -16.35 -6.31 -9.06
C LYS A 304 -15.80 -7.75 -9.14
N PRO A 305 -15.19 -8.13 -10.27
CA PRO A 305 -14.58 -9.46 -10.42
C PRO A 305 -13.51 -9.78 -9.37
N SER A 306 -12.85 -8.75 -8.83
CA SER A 306 -11.86 -8.88 -7.74
C SER A 306 -12.49 -9.11 -6.36
N GLY A 307 -13.79 -8.87 -6.22
CA GLY A 307 -14.47 -8.89 -4.92
C GLY A 307 -14.00 -7.76 -3.98
N LEU A 308 -14.34 -7.91 -2.70
CA LEU A 308 -13.87 -7.00 -1.65
C LEU A 308 -12.34 -6.99 -1.58
N PRO A 309 -11.69 -5.83 -1.28
CA PRO A 309 -10.23 -5.75 -1.15
C PRO A 309 -9.69 -6.84 -0.22
N PRO A 310 -8.58 -7.51 -0.56
CA PRO A 310 -7.99 -8.49 0.35
C PRO A 310 -7.45 -7.81 1.61
N PHE A 311 -6.79 -6.67 1.47
CA PHE A 311 -6.40 -5.75 2.53
C PHE A 311 -7.09 -4.41 2.29
N VAL A 312 -7.73 -3.85 3.32
CA VAL A 312 -8.40 -2.54 3.21
C VAL A 312 -7.48 -1.45 3.74
N ASP A 313 -6.93 -0.66 2.84
CA ASP A 313 -6.20 0.56 3.19
C ASP A 313 -7.14 1.76 3.09
N LEU A 314 -7.42 2.36 4.24
CA LEU A 314 -8.29 3.52 4.39
C LEU A 314 -7.41 4.78 4.40
N LEU A 315 -7.27 5.45 3.25
CA LEU A 315 -6.42 6.62 3.10
C LEU A 315 -7.21 7.91 3.38
N VAL A 316 -6.60 8.82 4.13
CA VAL A 316 -7.10 10.18 4.38
C VAL A 316 -5.91 11.14 4.49
N HIS A 317 -6.12 12.45 4.33
CA HIS A 317 -5.07 13.46 4.47
C HIS A 317 -5.30 14.34 5.71
N GLU A 318 -4.23 14.70 6.41
CA GLU A 318 -4.28 15.47 7.66
C GLU A 318 -4.96 16.84 7.52
N GLN A 319 -4.69 17.56 6.43
CA GLN A 319 -5.08 18.96 6.28
C GLN A 319 -6.58 19.19 6.40
N TYR A 320 -7.40 18.25 5.94
CA TYR A 320 -8.87 18.35 5.97
C TYR A 320 -9.46 18.35 7.37
N PHE A 321 -8.67 18.03 8.40
CA PHE A 321 -9.07 18.10 9.81
C PHE A 321 -9.09 19.52 10.35
N TYR A 322 -8.33 20.46 9.79
CA TYR A 322 -8.10 21.78 10.38
C TYR A 322 -8.98 22.88 9.81
N PRO A 323 -9.69 23.66 10.68
CA PRO A 323 -10.58 24.74 10.23
C PRO A 323 -9.91 25.89 9.48
N PHE A 324 -8.59 26.02 9.57
CA PHE A 324 -7.82 27.04 8.84
C PHE A 324 -7.43 26.60 7.42
N TYR A 325 -7.63 25.35 7.08
CA TYR A 325 -7.37 24.84 5.73
C TYR A 325 -8.52 25.24 4.80
N GLU A 326 -8.20 25.69 3.58
CA GLU A 326 -9.22 26.17 2.64
C GLU A 326 -10.27 25.11 2.26
N ALA A 327 -9.86 23.84 2.26
CA ALA A 327 -10.71 22.68 1.97
C ALA A 327 -11.12 21.90 3.24
N TYR A 328 -11.15 22.56 4.40
CA TYR A 328 -11.58 21.96 5.66
C TYR A 328 -12.89 21.20 5.55
N GLN A 329 -12.95 20.02 6.18
CA GLN A 329 -14.14 19.18 6.21
C GLN A 329 -14.72 19.09 7.62
N LEU A 330 -15.86 19.74 7.85
CA LEU A 330 -16.54 19.72 9.14
C LEU A 330 -16.88 18.29 9.59
N ASP A 331 -17.15 17.39 8.63
CA ASP A 331 -17.50 15.99 8.81
C ASP A 331 -16.29 15.02 8.73
N PHE A 332 -15.05 15.54 8.81
CA PHE A 332 -13.80 14.72 8.72
C PHE A 332 -13.84 13.53 9.68
N ARG A 333 -14.17 13.77 10.96
CA ARG A 333 -14.20 12.71 11.99
C ARG A 333 -15.25 11.65 11.66
N GLU A 334 -16.42 12.05 11.20
CA GLU A 334 -17.52 11.16 10.84
C GLU A 334 -17.16 10.30 9.61
N ARG A 335 -16.48 10.87 8.62
CA ARG A 335 -15.98 10.14 7.45
C ARG A 335 -15.00 9.05 7.86
N VAL A 336 -14.00 9.38 8.68
CA VAL A 336 -13.02 8.40 9.17
C VAL A 336 -13.71 7.30 9.97
N LEU A 337 -14.58 7.64 10.93
CA LEU A 337 -15.31 6.66 11.73
C LEU A 337 -16.23 5.78 10.88
N THR A 338 -16.87 6.34 9.84
CA THR A 338 -17.73 5.57 8.92
C THR A 338 -16.92 4.53 8.14
N ALA A 339 -15.75 4.91 7.62
CA ALA A 339 -14.88 4.00 6.88
C ALA A 339 -14.31 2.89 7.77
N VAL A 340 -13.83 3.24 8.97
CA VAL A 340 -13.28 2.29 9.95
C VAL A 340 -14.37 1.32 10.43
N LYS A 341 -15.55 1.85 10.76
CA LYS A 341 -16.69 1.02 11.17
C LYS A 341 -17.10 0.04 10.07
N TRP A 342 -17.14 0.48 8.80
CA TRP A 342 -17.42 -0.40 7.67
C TRP A 342 -16.43 -1.58 7.62
N ALA A 343 -15.13 -1.34 7.74
CA ALA A 343 -14.13 -2.38 7.72
C ALA A 343 -14.34 -3.38 8.87
N ALA A 344 -14.59 -2.91 10.09
CA ALA A 344 -14.87 -3.74 11.26
C ALA A 344 -16.15 -4.57 11.07
N ASP A 345 -17.24 -3.96 10.58
CA ASP A 345 -18.52 -4.63 10.34
C ASP A 345 -18.41 -5.72 9.24
N LYS A 346 -17.51 -5.56 8.27
CA LYS A 346 -17.19 -6.58 7.24
C LYS A 346 -16.26 -7.68 7.75
N GLY A 347 -15.83 -7.63 9.01
CA GLY A 347 -14.99 -8.65 9.64
C GLY A 347 -13.50 -8.52 9.32
N TYR A 348 -13.04 -7.36 8.84
CA TYR A 348 -11.62 -7.11 8.74
C TYR A 348 -11.01 -6.83 10.12
N THR A 349 -9.82 -7.36 10.37
CA THR A 349 -9.07 -7.13 11.61
C THR A 349 -7.98 -6.07 11.41
N PRO A 350 -7.73 -5.19 12.42
CA PRO A 350 -6.66 -4.22 12.31
C PRO A 350 -5.29 -4.88 12.17
N ALA A 351 -4.47 -4.39 11.24
CA ALA A 351 -3.06 -4.82 11.11
C ALA A 351 -2.24 -3.75 10.39
N PHE A 352 -0.98 -3.61 10.73
CA PHE A 352 -0.07 -2.86 9.86
C PHE A 352 0.16 -3.59 8.54
N LEU A 353 0.16 -2.84 7.45
CA LEU A 353 0.37 -3.41 6.12
C LEU A 353 1.71 -4.15 6.01
N GLY A 354 2.78 -3.60 6.62
CA GLY A 354 4.10 -4.23 6.61
C GLY A 354 4.12 -5.63 7.20
N ASP A 355 3.32 -5.85 8.25
CA ASP A 355 3.26 -7.14 8.97
C ASP A 355 2.47 -8.21 8.16
N CYS A 356 1.70 -7.77 7.14
CA CYS A 356 0.90 -8.64 6.27
C CYS A 356 1.58 -8.98 4.93
N LEU A 357 2.70 -8.34 4.62
CA LEU A 357 3.48 -8.58 3.40
C LEU A 357 4.48 -9.72 3.63
N PHE A 358 5.75 -9.51 3.38
CA PHE A 358 6.76 -10.54 3.57
C PHE A 358 7.13 -10.69 5.05
N THR A 359 7.19 -11.93 5.54
CA THR A 359 7.75 -12.24 6.87
C THR A 359 9.28 -12.27 6.85
N ASP A 360 9.87 -12.51 5.66
CA ASP A 360 11.30 -12.41 5.39
C ASP A 360 11.45 -11.55 4.13
N ALA A 361 12.45 -10.68 4.11
CA ALA A 361 12.73 -9.88 2.90
C ALA A 361 13.00 -10.83 1.71
N PRO A 362 12.43 -10.55 0.53
CA PRO A 362 12.59 -11.42 -0.63
C PRO A 362 14.05 -11.52 -1.12
#